data_cad9aa095016cda1b6a734fdaadf038c
#
_entry.id   cad9aa095016cda1b6a734fdaadf038c
#
_cell.length_a   1.000
_cell.length_b   1.000
_cell.length_c   1.000
_cell.angle_alpha   90.00
_cell.angle_beta   90.00
_cell.angle_gamma   90.00
#
_symmetry.space_group_name_H-M   'P 1'
#
loop_
_entity.id
_entity.type
_entity.pdbx_description
1 polymer ?
#
loop_
_entity_poly.entity_id
_entity_poly.type
_entity_poly.pdbx_seq_one_letter_code
_entity_poly.pdbx_strand_id
1 'polypeptide(L)'
;MKKILLSTVALLSLVASLPADNQVSAQESSSQTTYSQSSGTWLKSDSRWWYKHSDGSYTTNGWEKIGGTWYYFDSEGWMKTGWIKESGNWYYLDDSGAMKTGWCWVSGSWYYLNGSGVMQTGLQNIEGKQYYLSSSGDMQVGWHNIGDDTYFFANSGENQNINRRALVLGETSTPAVPIADVNAMEKVFSNQNFSEVVRFPDRTKSEIIAKMQELFESSSESDVNY
;
A
#
# COMPACT_ATOMS: atom_id res chain seq x y z
N MET A 1 61.43 3.60 17.52
CA MET A 1 61.12 3.92 16.11
C MET A 1 60.86 2.61 15.37
N LYS A 2 59.63 2.23 15.13
CA LYS A 2 59.24 1.13 14.23
C LYS A 2 58.12 1.67 13.33
N LYS A 3 58.43 1.78 12.03
CA LYS A 3 57.51 2.13 10.98
C LYS A 3 56.63 0.92 10.66
N ILE A 4 55.35 1.09 10.65
CA ILE A 4 54.38 0.09 10.17
C ILE A 4 54.03 0.45 8.72
N LEU A 5 54.41 -0.46 7.79
CA LEU A 5 53.97 -0.40 6.39
C LEU A 5 52.53 -0.89 6.30
N LEU A 6 51.67 -0.08 5.71
CA LEU A 6 50.35 -0.54 5.24
C LEU A 6 50.53 -1.18 3.85
N SER A 7 50.19 -2.47 3.77
CA SER A 7 50.05 -3.21 2.51
C SER A 7 48.69 -3.00 1.91
N THR A 8 48.63 -2.38 0.74
CA THR A 8 47.42 -2.31 -0.10
C THR A 8 47.26 -3.61 -0.89
N VAL A 9 46.23 -4.36 -0.59
CA VAL A 9 45.84 -5.53 -1.42
C VAL A 9 44.94 -5.02 -2.55
N ALA A 10 45.45 -5.11 -3.78
CA ALA A 10 44.65 -4.88 -4.98
C ALA A 10 43.89 -6.15 -5.31
N LEU A 11 42.54 -6.09 -5.27
CA LEU A 11 41.68 -7.12 -5.82
C LEU A 11 41.52 -6.90 -7.32
N LEU A 12 42.11 -7.78 -8.12
CA LEU A 12 41.83 -7.89 -9.55
C LEU A 12 40.49 -8.59 -9.73
N SER A 13 39.45 -7.89 -10.16
CA SER A 13 38.19 -8.49 -10.62
C SER A 13 38.26 -8.78 -12.11
N LEU A 14 38.19 -10.05 -12.45
CA LEU A 14 38.09 -10.58 -13.80
C LEU A 14 36.69 -10.22 -14.38
N VAL A 15 36.64 -9.33 -15.35
CA VAL A 15 35.38 -9.00 -16.08
C VAL A 15 35.28 -9.97 -17.25
N ALA A 16 34.36 -10.93 -17.16
CA ALA A 16 33.94 -11.73 -18.29
C ALA A 16 32.98 -10.90 -19.15
N SER A 17 33.36 -10.66 -20.40
CA SER A 17 32.58 -9.99 -21.41
C SER A 17 31.40 -10.86 -21.85
N LEU A 18 30.15 -10.40 -21.65
CA LEU A 18 28.95 -10.89 -22.31
C LEU A 18 28.53 -9.89 -23.41
N PRO A 19 27.92 -10.34 -24.52
CA PRO A 19 27.64 -9.50 -25.66
C PRO A 19 26.50 -8.52 -25.37
N ALA A 20 26.61 -7.33 -25.96
CA ALA A 20 25.69 -6.22 -25.91
C ALA A 20 24.34 -6.61 -26.51
N ASP A 21 23.27 -6.59 -25.70
CA ASP A 21 21.91 -6.51 -26.19
C ASP A 21 21.26 -5.23 -25.64
N ASN A 22 20.57 -4.54 -26.53
CA ASN A 22 20.01 -3.20 -26.40
C ASN A 22 19.37 -2.91 -25.03
N GLN A 23 20.11 -2.28 -24.12
CA GLN A 23 19.56 -1.60 -22.95
C GLN A 23 19.39 -0.12 -23.30
N VAL A 24 18.13 0.28 -23.49
CA VAL A 24 17.76 1.71 -23.43
C VAL A 24 18.01 2.15 -21.98
N SER A 25 19.16 2.74 -21.73
CA SER A 25 19.45 3.40 -20.48
C SER A 25 18.53 4.61 -20.36
N ALA A 26 17.47 4.51 -19.56
CA ALA A 26 16.82 5.66 -18.99
C ALA A 26 17.85 6.38 -18.12
N GLN A 27 18.46 7.41 -18.69
CA GLN A 27 19.33 8.33 -17.98
C GLN A 27 18.41 9.15 -17.06
N GLU A 28 18.22 8.67 -15.83
CA GLU A 28 17.67 9.50 -14.77
C GLU A 28 18.60 10.69 -14.59
N SER A 29 18.20 11.81 -15.17
CA SER A 29 18.75 13.12 -14.85
C SER A 29 18.37 13.41 -13.39
N SER A 30 19.17 12.92 -12.44
CA SER A 30 19.11 13.34 -11.06
C SER A 30 19.60 14.78 -10.99
N SER A 31 18.68 15.72 -11.20
CA SER A 31 18.86 17.08 -10.71
C SER A 31 18.91 16.98 -9.19
N GLN A 32 20.09 16.78 -8.63
CA GLN A 32 20.31 16.99 -7.21
C GLN A 32 20.13 18.49 -6.95
N THR A 33 18.89 18.87 -6.65
CA THR A 33 18.63 20.16 -6.03
C THR A 33 19.26 20.07 -4.64
N THR A 34 20.46 20.66 -4.49
CA THR A 34 21.09 20.85 -3.19
C THR A 34 20.24 21.84 -2.42
N TYR A 35 19.33 21.35 -1.58
CA TYR A 35 18.64 22.20 -0.62
C TYR A 35 19.65 22.62 0.42
N SER A 36 20.14 23.87 0.32
CA SER A 36 20.92 24.47 1.40
C SER A 36 20.01 24.56 2.61
N GLN A 37 20.53 24.14 3.77
CA GLN A 37 19.81 24.27 5.02
C GLN A 37 19.62 25.75 5.29
N SER A 38 18.40 26.29 5.10
CA SER A 38 18.09 27.68 5.29
C SER A 38 18.24 28.05 6.77
N SER A 39 19.14 28.97 7.07
CA SER A 39 19.19 29.61 8.38
C SER A 39 18.14 30.72 8.42
N GLY A 40 17.31 30.75 9.44
CA GLY A 40 16.24 31.73 9.54
C GLY A 40 15.47 31.62 10.85
N THR A 41 14.36 32.33 10.92
CA THR A 41 13.53 32.41 12.11
C THR A 41 12.05 32.25 11.77
N TRP A 42 11.36 31.38 12.52
CA TRP A 42 9.92 31.27 12.49
C TRP A 42 9.27 32.50 13.11
N LEU A 43 8.35 33.09 12.38
CA LEU A 43 7.58 34.25 12.82
C LEU A 43 6.10 33.96 12.79
N LYS A 44 5.36 34.46 13.77
CA LYS A 44 3.91 34.30 13.88
C LYS A 44 3.23 35.66 13.77
N SER A 45 2.20 35.71 12.93
CA SER A 45 1.28 36.87 12.87
C SER A 45 -0.14 36.32 12.98
N ASP A 46 -0.89 36.75 13.98
CA ASP A 46 -2.18 36.20 14.38
C ASP A 46 -2.08 34.69 14.65
N SER A 47 -2.78 33.88 13.87
CA SER A 47 -2.75 32.40 13.97
C SER A 47 -1.83 31.73 12.95
N ARG A 48 -1.20 32.50 12.04
CA ARG A 48 -0.44 31.98 10.91
C ARG A 48 1.06 32.08 11.15
N TRP A 49 1.82 31.10 10.60
CA TRP A 49 3.27 31.05 10.66
C TRP A 49 3.88 31.30 9.29
N TRP A 50 5.08 31.93 9.26
CA TRP A 50 5.94 32.06 8.11
C TRP A 50 7.40 31.96 8.53
N TYR A 51 8.29 31.68 7.58
CA TYR A 51 9.70 31.51 7.85
C TYR A 51 10.51 32.60 7.14
N LYS A 52 11.21 33.41 7.92
CA LYS A 52 12.08 34.47 7.41
C LYS A 52 13.51 33.98 7.38
N HIS A 53 14.12 33.98 6.19
CA HIS A 53 15.52 33.64 6.01
C HIS A 53 16.45 34.74 6.59
N SER A 54 17.73 34.39 6.82
CA SER A 54 18.73 35.29 7.37
C SER A 54 19.01 36.49 6.47
N ASP A 55 18.78 36.38 5.16
CA ASP A 55 18.89 37.47 4.17
C ASP A 55 17.64 38.35 4.08
N GLY A 56 16.60 38.02 4.85
CA GLY A 56 15.33 38.73 4.89
C GLY A 56 14.28 38.25 3.91
N SER A 57 14.61 37.31 3.01
CA SER A 57 13.67 36.67 2.09
C SER A 57 12.77 35.63 2.79
N TYR A 58 11.79 35.10 2.09
CA TYR A 58 10.92 34.02 2.56
C TYR A 58 10.39 33.22 1.36
N THR A 59 10.06 31.94 1.60
CA THR A 59 9.51 31.06 0.56
C THR A 59 8.03 31.34 0.31
N THR A 60 7.64 31.33 -0.98
CA THR A 60 6.25 31.41 -1.43
C THR A 60 5.94 30.31 -2.45
N ASN A 61 4.70 29.85 -2.52
CA ASN A 61 4.22 28.86 -3.50
C ASN A 61 5.11 27.62 -3.60
N GLY A 62 5.53 27.04 -2.48
CA GLY A 62 6.41 25.90 -2.60
C GLY A 62 6.86 25.27 -1.31
N TRP A 63 7.64 24.24 -1.52
CA TRP A 63 8.24 23.44 -0.47
C TRP A 63 9.57 24.02 0.00
N GLU A 64 9.78 23.97 1.32
CA GLU A 64 11.07 24.28 1.91
C GLU A 64 11.41 23.26 3.01
N LYS A 65 12.68 22.85 3.06
CA LYS A 65 13.20 21.97 4.11
C LYS A 65 13.88 22.81 5.19
N ILE A 66 13.26 22.88 6.36
CA ILE A 66 13.74 23.69 7.49
C ILE A 66 14.05 22.76 8.66
N GLY A 67 15.28 22.77 9.13
CA GLY A 67 15.71 21.90 10.22
C GLY A 67 15.52 20.40 9.95
N GLY A 68 15.58 19.97 8.68
CA GLY A 68 15.39 18.59 8.29
C GLY A 68 13.93 18.20 7.98
N THR A 69 12.95 19.05 8.26
CA THR A 69 11.52 18.85 8.06
C THR A 69 11.02 19.63 6.86
N TRP A 70 10.14 19.03 6.03
CA TRP A 70 9.51 19.72 4.92
C TRP A 70 8.27 20.47 5.35
N TYR A 71 8.13 21.72 4.86
CA TYR A 71 7.00 22.61 5.02
C TYR A 71 6.56 23.13 3.66
N TYR A 72 5.29 23.49 3.52
CA TYR A 72 4.76 24.12 2.32
C TYR A 72 4.23 25.52 2.64
N PHE A 73 4.54 26.47 1.77
CA PHE A 73 4.13 27.87 1.91
C PHE A 73 3.22 28.27 0.74
N ASP A 74 2.17 29.03 1.02
CA ASP A 74 1.27 29.54 -0.01
C ASP A 74 1.86 30.75 -0.76
N SER A 75 1.06 31.36 -1.64
CA SER A 75 1.49 32.51 -2.47
C SER A 75 1.87 33.75 -1.67
N GLU A 76 1.38 33.84 -0.44
CA GLU A 76 1.67 34.96 0.47
C GLU A 76 2.82 34.64 1.43
N GLY A 77 3.36 33.42 1.38
CA GLY A 77 4.43 32.95 2.27
C GLY A 77 3.94 32.42 3.61
N TRP A 78 2.62 32.12 3.76
CA TRP A 78 2.11 31.51 4.98
C TRP A 78 2.27 29.98 4.94
N MET A 79 2.78 29.44 6.03
CA MET A 79 2.89 28.00 6.23
C MET A 79 1.51 27.34 6.18
N LYS A 80 1.40 26.28 5.38
CA LYS A 80 0.18 25.49 5.25
C LYS A 80 0.13 24.35 6.28
N THR A 81 -1.09 23.92 6.61
CA THR A 81 -1.42 22.74 7.40
C THR A 81 -2.54 21.96 6.73
N GLY A 82 -2.73 20.71 7.09
CA GLY A 82 -3.74 19.84 6.52
C GLY A 82 -3.39 19.33 5.13
N TRP A 83 -4.41 18.91 4.38
CA TRP A 83 -4.24 18.39 3.02
C TRP A 83 -3.91 19.50 2.02
N ILE A 84 -2.88 19.27 1.22
CA ILE A 84 -2.54 20.13 0.08
C ILE A 84 -2.39 19.27 -1.18
N LYS A 85 -2.69 19.85 -2.34
CA LYS A 85 -2.44 19.22 -3.64
C LYS A 85 -1.41 20.02 -4.40
N GLU A 86 -0.28 19.40 -4.71
CA GLU A 86 0.81 20.02 -5.45
C GLU A 86 1.25 19.12 -6.60
N SER A 87 1.35 19.68 -7.79
CA SER A 87 1.75 18.96 -9.02
C SER A 87 0.98 17.66 -9.25
N GLY A 88 -0.33 17.65 -8.92
CA GLY A 88 -1.22 16.50 -9.08
C GLY A 88 -1.23 15.51 -7.90
N ASN A 89 -0.28 15.60 -6.98
CA ASN A 89 -0.15 14.72 -5.81
C ASN A 89 -0.75 15.35 -4.55
N TRP A 90 -1.28 14.49 -3.67
CA TRP A 90 -1.75 14.92 -2.35
C TRP A 90 -0.67 14.68 -1.29
N TYR A 91 -0.56 15.64 -0.37
CA TYR A 91 0.34 15.63 0.78
C TYR A 91 -0.45 16.03 2.03
N TYR A 92 0.01 15.59 3.19
CA TYR A 92 -0.57 16.02 4.46
C TYR A 92 0.47 16.69 5.34
N LEU A 93 0.14 17.87 5.82
CA LEU A 93 0.91 18.66 6.76
C LEU A 93 0.19 18.65 8.11
N ASP A 94 0.87 18.29 9.20
CA ASP A 94 0.25 18.30 10.52
C ASP A 94 0.02 19.75 11.03
N ASP A 95 -0.52 19.89 12.23
CA ASP A 95 -0.84 21.21 12.82
C ASP A 95 0.39 22.08 13.05
N SER A 96 1.59 21.50 13.09
CA SER A 96 2.86 22.22 13.12
C SER A 96 3.36 22.63 11.73
N GLY A 97 2.66 22.24 10.66
CA GLY A 97 3.05 22.43 9.26
C GLY A 97 4.03 21.37 8.74
N ALA A 98 4.43 20.41 9.57
CA ALA A 98 5.38 19.37 9.18
C ALA A 98 4.74 18.36 8.21
N MET A 99 5.38 18.13 7.05
CA MET A 99 4.96 17.11 6.10
C MET A 99 5.03 15.72 6.72
N LYS A 100 3.94 14.98 6.61
CA LYS A 100 3.83 13.59 7.09
C LYS A 100 4.31 12.58 6.04
N THR A 101 4.82 11.47 6.55
CA THR A 101 5.15 10.26 5.79
C THR A 101 4.71 9.05 6.58
N GLY A 102 4.53 7.91 5.92
CA GLY A 102 4.02 6.70 6.56
C GLY A 102 2.51 6.77 6.84
N TRP A 103 2.06 5.97 7.78
CA TRP A 103 0.66 5.93 8.18
C TRP A 103 0.24 7.19 8.93
N CYS A 104 -0.91 7.75 8.56
CA CYS A 104 -1.44 8.98 9.11
C CYS A 104 -2.94 8.86 9.37
N TRP A 105 -3.36 9.09 10.62
CA TRP A 105 -4.78 9.14 10.99
C TRP A 105 -5.30 10.56 10.84
N VAL A 106 -6.26 10.77 9.93
CA VAL A 106 -6.84 12.09 9.65
C VAL A 106 -8.36 11.98 9.56
N SER A 107 -9.05 12.78 10.35
CA SER A 107 -10.52 12.91 10.31
C SER A 107 -11.28 11.57 10.31
N GLY A 108 -10.81 10.58 11.08
CA GLY A 108 -11.51 9.30 11.22
C GLY A 108 -11.11 8.23 10.20
N SER A 109 -10.05 8.45 9.40
CA SER A 109 -9.55 7.49 8.43
C SER A 109 -8.03 7.40 8.44
N TRP A 110 -7.49 6.21 8.12
CA TRP A 110 -6.07 6.00 7.90
C TRP A 110 -5.71 6.29 6.44
N TYR A 111 -4.59 6.96 6.26
CA TYR A 111 -3.96 7.24 4.96
C TYR A 111 -2.51 6.80 5.02
N TYR A 112 -1.93 6.48 3.86
CA TYR A 112 -0.50 6.20 3.77
C TYR A 112 0.18 7.17 2.81
N LEU A 113 1.19 7.87 3.34
CA LEU A 113 2.06 8.80 2.61
C LEU A 113 3.41 8.09 2.40
N ASN A 114 3.88 8.00 1.17
CA ASN A 114 5.18 7.38 0.90
C ASN A 114 6.35 8.20 1.49
N GLY A 115 7.59 7.72 1.33
CA GLY A 115 8.77 8.41 1.86
C GLY A 115 9.00 9.84 1.33
N SER A 116 8.36 10.20 0.22
CA SER A 116 8.35 11.55 -0.35
C SER A 116 7.13 12.37 0.09
N GLY A 117 6.28 11.86 0.98
CA GLY A 117 5.07 12.51 1.47
C GLY A 117 3.85 12.38 0.54
N VAL A 118 3.97 11.70 -0.60
CA VAL A 118 2.86 11.55 -1.55
C VAL A 118 1.85 10.51 -1.03
N MET A 119 0.58 10.91 -0.95
CA MET A 119 -0.53 10.03 -0.59
C MET A 119 -0.66 8.88 -1.59
N GLN A 120 -0.76 7.66 -1.09
CA GLN A 120 -0.92 6.47 -1.90
C GLN A 120 -2.39 6.09 -2.05
N THR A 121 -2.71 5.38 -3.15
CA THR A 121 -4.05 4.86 -3.48
C THR A 121 -3.93 3.47 -4.10
N GLY A 122 -5.02 2.72 -4.14
CA GLY A 122 -5.04 1.37 -4.69
C GLY A 122 -4.40 0.34 -3.75
N LEU A 123 -4.05 -0.80 -4.34
CA LEU A 123 -3.42 -1.91 -3.61
C LEU A 123 -1.94 -1.59 -3.35
N GLN A 124 -1.52 -1.58 -2.09
CA GLN A 124 -0.17 -1.22 -1.67
C GLN A 124 0.47 -2.35 -0.85
N ASN A 125 1.77 -2.58 -1.06
CA ASN A 125 2.57 -3.43 -0.19
C ASN A 125 3.42 -2.53 0.71
N ILE A 126 3.10 -2.53 2.01
CA ILE A 126 3.74 -1.68 3.01
C ILE A 126 4.35 -2.60 4.07
N GLU A 127 5.67 -2.59 4.18
CA GLU A 127 6.42 -3.41 5.15
C GLU A 127 6.09 -4.91 5.05
N GLY A 128 5.87 -5.41 3.82
CA GLY A 128 5.57 -6.82 3.56
C GLY A 128 4.10 -7.22 3.76
N LYS A 129 3.24 -6.28 4.15
CA LYS A 129 1.79 -6.47 4.29
C LYS A 129 1.05 -5.70 3.21
N GLN A 130 -0.05 -6.27 2.73
CA GLN A 130 -0.84 -5.69 1.66
C GLN A 130 -2.04 -4.94 2.24
N TYR A 131 -2.28 -3.73 1.73
CA TYR A 131 -3.38 -2.84 2.12
C TYR A 131 -4.08 -2.31 0.88
N TYR A 132 -5.35 -1.97 1.00
CA TYR A 132 -6.10 -1.29 -0.04
C TYR A 132 -6.50 0.11 0.40
N LEU A 133 -6.08 1.09 -0.39
CA LEU A 133 -6.39 2.50 -0.19
C LEU A 133 -7.35 2.93 -1.29
N SER A 134 -8.47 3.57 -0.95
CA SER A 134 -9.46 4.03 -1.92
C SER A 134 -8.86 5.04 -2.91
N SER A 135 -9.62 5.46 -3.90
CA SER A 135 -9.21 6.55 -4.79
C SER A 135 -9.05 7.90 -4.08
N SER A 136 -9.65 8.04 -2.88
CA SER A 136 -9.48 9.20 -1.99
C SER A 136 -8.32 9.03 -1.01
N GLY A 137 -7.65 7.86 -1.01
CA GLY A 137 -6.49 7.54 -0.18
C GLY A 137 -6.83 6.91 1.18
N ASP A 138 -8.09 6.83 1.58
CA ASP A 138 -8.49 6.23 2.84
C ASP A 138 -8.37 4.70 2.82
N MET A 139 -7.81 4.13 3.88
CA MET A 139 -7.60 2.69 4.05
C MET A 139 -8.94 1.96 4.13
N GLN A 140 -9.06 0.90 3.35
CA GLN A 140 -10.26 0.09 3.25
C GLN A 140 -10.15 -1.18 4.11
N VAL A 141 -11.30 -1.64 4.62
CA VAL A 141 -11.44 -2.90 5.38
C VAL A 141 -12.62 -3.71 4.82
N GLY A 142 -12.66 -5.01 5.14
CA GLY A 142 -13.69 -5.92 4.63
C GLY A 142 -13.41 -6.43 3.23
N TRP A 143 -14.46 -6.84 2.53
CA TRP A 143 -14.38 -7.46 1.20
C TRP A 143 -14.30 -6.42 0.08
N HIS A 144 -13.33 -6.56 -0.82
CA HIS A 144 -13.15 -5.72 -2.00
C HIS A 144 -12.80 -6.54 -3.23
N ASN A 145 -13.47 -6.25 -4.35
CA ASN A 145 -13.08 -6.75 -5.66
C ASN A 145 -12.13 -5.75 -6.30
N ILE A 146 -10.93 -6.19 -6.62
CA ILE A 146 -9.86 -5.36 -7.18
C ILE A 146 -9.32 -6.06 -8.42
N GLY A 147 -9.65 -5.54 -9.59
CA GLY A 147 -9.46 -6.26 -10.86
C GLY A 147 -10.35 -7.49 -10.89
N ASP A 148 -9.75 -8.64 -11.19
CA ASP A 148 -10.45 -9.94 -11.26
C ASP A 148 -10.41 -10.69 -9.92
N ASP A 149 -9.73 -10.17 -8.91
CA ASP A 149 -9.52 -10.81 -7.63
C ASP A 149 -10.40 -10.22 -6.53
N THR A 150 -10.76 -11.07 -5.55
CA THR A 150 -11.49 -10.67 -4.34
C THR A 150 -10.56 -10.77 -3.14
N TYR A 151 -10.44 -9.68 -2.40
CA TYR A 151 -9.59 -9.55 -1.22
C TYR A 151 -10.42 -9.33 0.02
N PHE A 152 -9.90 -9.78 1.16
CA PHE A 152 -10.45 -9.44 2.47
C PHE A 152 -9.41 -8.73 3.32
N PHE A 153 -9.72 -7.51 3.74
CA PHE A 153 -8.87 -6.70 4.61
C PHE A 153 -9.44 -6.69 6.03
N ALA A 154 -8.65 -7.12 6.99
CA ALA A 154 -9.02 -7.11 8.40
C ALA A 154 -9.28 -5.67 8.90
N ASN A 155 -9.80 -5.52 10.12
CA ASN A 155 -9.98 -4.20 10.75
C ASN A 155 -8.66 -3.42 10.93
N SER A 156 -7.51 -4.12 10.92
CA SER A 156 -6.17 -3.51 10.86
C SER A 156 -5.81 -2.97 9.48
N GLY A 157 -6.63 -3.21 8.45
CA GLY A 157 -6.38 -2.89 7.05
C GLY A 157 -5.50 -3.90 6.31
N GLU A 158 -4.95 -4.91 7.00
CA GLU A 158 -4.08 -5.90 6.38
C GLU A 158 -4.90 -6.91 5.56
N ASN A 159 -4.44 -7.19 4.33
CA ASN A 159 -5.02 -8.27 3.54
C ASN A 159 -4.81 -9.60 4.25
N GLN A 160 -5.90 -10.33 4.43
CA GLN A 160 -5.88 -11.69 4.95
C GLN A 160 -5.85 -12.65 3.76
N ASN A 161 -4.88 -13.56 3.76
CA ASN A 161 -4.90 -14.67 2.82
C ASN A 161 -5.90 -15.72 3.34
N ILE A 162 -7.19 -15.43 3.10
CA ILE A 162 -8.28 -16.28 3.60
C ILE A 162 -8.45 -17.44 2.65
N ASN A 163 -8.33 -18.67 3.18
CA ASN A 163 -8.70 -19.87 2.46
C ASN A 163 -10.24 -19.94 2.37
N ARG A 164 -10.76 -19.72 1.17
CA ARG A 164 -12.21 -19.80 0.90
C ARG A 164 -12.55 -21.19 0.43
N ARG A 165 -13.51 -21.82 1.09
CA ARG A 165 -14.00 -23.15 0.71
C ARG A 165 -15.50 -23.11 0.41
N ALA A 166 -15.94 -23.84 -0.59
CA ALA A 166 -17.34 -23.93 -0.96
C ALA A 166 -17.76 -25.40 -1.06
N LEU A 167 -18.93 -25.71 -0.52
CA LEU A 167 -19.61 -26.98 -0.68
C LEU A 167 -20.77 -26.81 -1.67
N VAL A 168 -20.65 -27.43 -2.85
CA VAL A 168 -21.69 -27.37 -3.88
C VAL A 168 -22.54 -28.62 -3.79
N LEU A 169 -23.79 -28.44 -3.41
CA LEU A 169 -24.78 -29.51 -3.30
C LEU A 169 -25.65 -29.55 -4.55
N GLY A 170 -25.90 -30.76 -5.05
CA GLY A 170 -26.80 -31.00 -6.17
C GLY A 170 -27.47 -32.34 -6.07
N GLU A 171 -28.70 -32.45 -6.52
CA GLU A 171 -29.44 -33.72 -6.61
C GLU A 171 -29.46 -34.16 -8.06
N THR A 172 -29.03 -35.42 -8.32
CA THR A 172 -29.02 -36.01 -9.65
C THR A 172 -30.20 -37.00 -9.88
N SER A 173 -30.92 -37.31 -8.80
CA SER A 173 -31.96 -38.37 -8.80
C SER A 173 -33.36 -37.90 -9.20
N THR A 174 -33.58 -36.56 -9.23
CA THR A 174 -34.84 -35.98 -9.71
C THR A 174 -34.58 -34.91 -10.78
N PRO A 175 -35.49 -34.68 -11.74
CA PRO A 175 -35.24 -33.77 -12.86
C PRO A 175 -35.20 -32.27 -12.46
N ALA A 176 -35.14 -31.99 -11.17
CA ALA A 176 -35.33 -30.62 -10.65
C ALA A 176 -34.09 -29.75 -10.60
N VAL A 177 -32.87 -30.29 -10.55
CA VAL A 177 -31.63 -29.50 -10.63
C VAL A 177 -30.64 -30.17 -11.57
N PRO A 178 -30.50 -29.70 -12.81
CA PRO A 178 -29.56 -30.29 -13.77
C PRO A 178 -28.13 -30.23 -13.24
N ILE A 179 -27.33 -31.30 -13.49
CA ILE A 179 -25.87 -31.30 -13.24
C ILE A 179 -25.18 -30.07 -13.83
N ALA A 180 -25.77 -29.49 -14.88
CA ALA A 180 -25.30 -28.23 -15.47
C ALA A 180 -25.24 -27.08 -14.47
N ASP A 181 -26.17 -26.97 -13.52
CA ASP A 181 -26.20 -25.89 -12.53
C ASP A 181 -25.13 -26.08 -11.46
N VAL A 182 -24.86 -27.34 -11.06
CA VAL A 182 -23.73 -27.65 -10.16
C VAL A 182 -22.40 -27.31 -10.82
N ASN A 183 -22.23 -27.60 -12.11
CA ASN A 183 -21.04 -27.27 -12.88
C ASN A 183 -20.89 -25.75 -13.04
N ALA A 184 -22.00 -25.02 -13.24
CA ALA A 184 -22.00 -23.57 -13.34
C ALA A 184 -21.59 -22.91 -12.01
N MET A 185 -22.12 -23.40 -10.88
CA MET A 185 -21.76 -22.92 -9.54
C MET A 185 -20.30 -23.19 -9.20
N GLU A 186 -19.81 -24.41 -9.48
CA GLU A 186 -18.40 -24.76 -9.30
C GLU A 186 -17.47 -23.81 -10.07
N LYS A 187 -17.83 -23.50 -11.32
CA LYS A 187 -17.08 -22.56 -12.15
C LYS A 187 -17.10 -21.13 -11.56
N VAL A 188 -18.25 -20.70 -11.02
CA VAL A 188 -18.38 -19.40 -10.35
C VAL A 188 -17.47 -19.35 -9.12
N PHE A 189 -17.50 -20.36 -8.26
CA PHE A 189 -16.66 -20.36 -7.06
C PHE A 189 -15.17 -20.49 -7.39
N SER A 190 -14.80 -21.32 -8.39
CA SER A 190 -13.41 -21.44 -8.84
C SER A 190 -12.87 -20.12 -9.41
N ASN A 191 -13.73 -19.35 -10.09
CA ASN A 191 -13.35 -18.02 -10.60
C ASN A 191 -13.29 -16.94 -9.52
N GLN A 192 -13.78 -17.20 -8.30
CA GLN A 192 -13.78 -16.26 -7.18
C GLN A 192 -12.70 -16.59 -6.12
N ASN A 193 -11.62 -17.25 -6.52
CA ASN A 193 -10.48 -17.59 -5.67
C ASN A 193 -10.85 -18.43 -4.43
N PHE A 194 -11.79 -19.37 -4.58
CA PHE A 194 -12.00 -20.39 -3.56
C PHE A 194 -10.83 -21.39 -3.62
N SER A 195 -10.18 -21.63 -2.51
CA SER A 195 -9.07 -22.58 -2.40
C SER A 195 -9.52 -24.03 -2.53
N GLU A 196 -10.77 -24.31 -2.17
CA GLU A 196 -11.38 -25.63 -2.27
C GLU A 196 -12.87 -25.50 -2.63
N VAL A 197 -13.29 -26.22 -3.69
CA VAL A 197 -14.70 -26.36 -4.08
C VAL A 197 -15.03 -27.86 -4.05
N VAL A 198 -15.80 -28.26 -3.05
CA VAL A 198 -16.15 -29.67 -2.87
C VAL A 198 -17.51 -29.97 -3.49
N ARG A 199 -17.53 -30.86 -4.47
CA ARG A 199 -18.76 -31.41 -5.02
C ARG A 199 -19.32 -32.49 -4.11
N PHE A 200 -20.61 -32.38 -3.79
CA PHE A 200 -21.28 -33.33 -2.94
C PHE A 200 -22.68 -33.69 -3.47
N PRO A 201 -22.75 -34.30 -4.69
CA PRO A 201 -24.01 -34.65 -5.29
C PRO A 201 -24.63 -35.91 -4.63
N ASP A 202 -25.96 -36.04 -4.72
CA ASP A 202 -26.71 -37.24 -4.34
C ASP A 202 -26.41 -37.76 -2.94
N ARG A 203 -26.38 -36.89 -1.95
CA ARG A 203 -26.06 -37.26 -0.57
C ARG A 203 -27.25 -37.12 0.36
N THR A 204 -27.29 -38.01 1.36
CA THR A 204 -28.25 -37.91 2.43
C THR A 204 -28.00 -36.68 3.30
N LYS A 205 -29.06 -36.23 3.99
CA LYS A 205 -28.96 -35.11 4.96
C LYS A 205 -27.82 -35.33 5.98
N SER A 206 -27.66 -36.59 6.46
CA SER A 206 -26.62 -36.91 7.43
C SER A 206 -25.21 -36.79 6.86
N GLU A 207 -25.00 -37.20 5.60
CA GLU A 207 -23.70 -37.06 4.93
C GLU A 207 -23.38 -35.60 4.65
N ILE A 208 -24.38 -34.76 4.28
CA ILE A 208 -24.22 -33.33 4.08
C ILE A 208 -23.81 -32.67 5.39
N ILE A 209 -24.50 -32.97 6.50
CA ILE A 209 -24.17 -32.42 7.82
C ILE A 209 -22.76 -32.84 8.24
N ALA A 210 -22.38 -34.09 8.04
CA ALA A 210 -21.04 -34.58 8.37
C ALA A 210 -19.95 -33.82 7.55
N LYS A 211 -20.20 -33.61 6.24
CA LYS A 211 -19.24 -32.86 5.39
C LYS A 211 -19.14 -31.41 5.76
N MET A 212 -20.25 -30.77 6.14
CA MET A 212 -20.23 -29.40 6.66
C MET A 212 -19.41 -29.31 7.96
N GLN A 213 -19.62 -30.25 8.90
CA GLN A 213 -18.85 -30.30 10.14
C GLN A 213 -17.34 -30.47 9.86
N GLU A 214 -16.97 -31.39 8.97
CA GLU A 214 -15.57 -31.56 8.54
C GLU A 214 -14.95 -30.26 8.00
N LEU A 215 -15.69 -29.53 7.14
CA LEU A 215 -15.22 -28.25 6.60
C LEU A 215 -15.05 -27.18 7.69
N PHE A 216 -15.96 -27.13 8.68
CA PHE A 216 -15.85 -26.17 9.80
C PHE A 216 -14.74 -26.54 10.78
N GLU A 217 -14.60 -27.85 11.12
CA GLU A 217 -13.56 -28.31 12.04
C GLU A 217 -12.14 -28.17 11.46
N SER A 218 -12.01 -28.27 10.12
CA SER A 218 -10.74 -28.08 9.44
C SER A 218 -10.45 -26.62 9.11
N SER A 219 -11.36 -25.67 9.42
CA SER A 219 -11.12 -24.26 9.19
C SER A 219 -10.25 -23.64 10.27
N SER A 220 -9.36 -22.74 9.85
CA SER A 220 -8.62 -21.86 10.74
C SER A 220 -9.39 -20.54 10.94
N GLU A 221 -8.94 -19.69 11.87
CA GLU A 221 -9.53 -18.34 12.06
C GLU A 221 -9.45 -17.46 10.80
N SER A 222 -8.57 -17.81 9.86
CA SER A 222 -8.43 -17.11 8.58
C SER A 222 -9.35 -17.63 7.47
N ASP A 223 -10.08 -18.73 7.72
CA ASP A 223 -10.93 -19.36 6.70
C ASP A 223 -12.36 -18.79 6.71
N VAL A 224 -12.93 -18.64 5.52
CA VAL A 224 -14.35 -18.31 5.32
C VAL A 224 -15.02 -19.45 4.58
N ASN A 225 -16.06 -20.00 5.19
CA ASN A 225 -16.86 -21.12 4.62
C ASN A 225 -18.20 -20.58 4.07
N TYR A 226 -18.56 -20.98 2.85
CA TYR A 226 -19.78 -20.61 2.13
C TYR A 226 -20.57 -21.84 1.68
#